data_fe96fcb6278737591c6c064bd8e1c137
#
_entry.id   fe96fcb6278737591c6c064bd8e1c137
#
_cell.length_a   1.000
_cell.length_b   1.000
_cell.length_c   1.000
_cell.angle_alpha   90.00
_cell.angle_beta   90.00
_cell.angle_gamma   90.00
#
_symmetry.space_group_name_H-M   'P 1'
#
loop_
_entity.id
_entity.type
_entity.pdbx_description
1 polymer ?
#
loop_
_entity_poly.entity_id
_entity_poly.type
_entity_poly.pdbx_seq_one_letter_code
_entity_poly.pdbx_strand_id
1 'polypeptide(L)'
;MRRNFLTLSLIALALATVTHSPLARAEEWRKQYAVSGKPTLHVEGNDINVTITSWDEKQVDAHVIADGYKIGPNNIRVNESQSGDEIRIEVRKPGGTYFNFGYKRSLRIEVSVPRESNLNLHTADGNIRVDGVSGELRLVTDDGNVDANGLDGKLDINTSDGNVKLSGRFDTLNLRTGDGNVEVAANEGSTNTSGWRIESSDGNVRLRVPSTFTADLDARTGDGKITLDLPVLTSGDISQTNIRGKMNGGGAPLELRTSDGNIALNRL
;
A
#
# COMPACT_ATOMS: atom_id res chain seq x y z
N MET A 1 -14.47 -35.65 -87.11
CA MET A 1 -13.66 -35.97 -85.94
C MET A 1 -13.36 -34.68 -85.12
N ARG A 2 -14.06 -34.44 -84.07
CA ARG A 2 -13.79 -33.30 -83.16
C ARG A 2 -13.36 -33.85 -81.78
N ARG A 3 -12.10 -33.59 -81.38
CA ARG A 3 -11.55 -34.00 -80.12
C ARG A 3 -11.78 -32.86 -79.14
N ASN A 4 -12.59 -33.12 -78.09
CA ASN A 4 -12.79 -32.21 -76.93
C ASN A 4 -11.65 -32.43 -75.96
N PHE A 5 -10.89 -31.37 -75.66
CA PHE A 5 -9.95 -31.35 -74.53
C PHE A 5 -10.69 -30.83 -73.29
N LEU A 6 -10.85 -31.68 -72.28
CA LEU A 6 -11.24 -31.28 -70.92
C LEU A 6 -10.00 -30.73 -70.15
N THR A 7 -10.02 -29.48 -69.87
CA THR A 7 -9.03 -28.89 -68.96
C THR A 7 -9.51 -29.04 -67.51
N LEU A 8 -8.79 -29.85 -66.74
CA LEU A 8 -9.03 -30.05 -65.31
C LEU A 8 -8.35 -28.94 -64.55
N SER A 9 -9.10 -27.96 -63.93
CA SER A 9 -8.57 -26.94 -63.08
C SER A 9 -8.45 -27.48 -61.66
N LEU A 10 -7.21 -27.63 -61.18
CA LEU A 10 -6.89 -27.98 -59.80
C LEU A 10 -7.01 -26.70 -58.93
N ILE A 11 -8.04 -26.61 -58.10
CA ILE A 11 -8.15 -25.57 -57.09
C ILE A 11 -7.37 -26.05 -55.86
N ALA A 12 -6.21 -25.43 -55.61
CA ALA A 12 -5.44 -25.65 -54.38
C ALA A 12 -6.09 -24.87 -53.24
N LEU A 13 -6.75 -25.56 -52.31
CA LEU A 13 -7.29 -25.00 -51.07
C LEU A 13 -6.14 -24.81 -50.08
N ALA A 14 -5.65 -23.57 -49.92
CA ALA A 14 -4.68 -23.23 -48.90
C ALA A 14 -5.35 -23.22 -47.54
N LEU A 15 -5.09 -24.25 -46.73
CA LEU A 15 -5.53 -24.32 -45.34
C LEU A 15 -4.64 -23.38 -44.50
N ALA A 16 -5.11 -22.17 -44.20
CA ALA A 16 -4.45 -21.26 -43.26
C ALA A 16 -4.60 -21.84 -41.85
N THR A 17 -3.54 -22.47 -41.32
CA THR A 17 -3.46 -22.86 -39.94
C THR A 17 -3.27 -21.60 -39.10
N VAL A 18 -4.33 -21.12 -38.46
CA VAL A 18 -4.26 -20.08 -37.43
C VAL A 18 -3.57 -20.70 -36.21
N THR A 19 -2.28 -20.46 -36.09
CA THR A 19 -1.54 -20.81 -34.88
C THR A 19 -2.00 -19.87 -33.77
N HIS A 20 -2.89 -20.32 -32.89
CA HIS A 20 -3.19 -19.65 -31.67
C HIS A 20 -1.96 -19.78 -30.76
N SER A 21 -1.18 -18.71 -30.65
CA SER A 21 -0.19 -18.62 -29.58
C SER A 21 -0.94 -18.67 -28.24
N PRO A 22 -0.62 -19.58 -27.32
CA PRO A 22 -1.22 -19.54 -25.99
C PRO A 22 -0.80 -18.22 -25.38
N LEU A 23 -1.74 -17.32 -25.15
CA LEU A 23 -1.55 -16.17 -24.26
C LEU A 23 -1.01 -16.76 -22.96
N ALA A 24 0.16 -16.31 -22.52
CA ALA A 24 0.73 -16.72 -21.25
C ALA A 24 -0.30 -16.35 -20.16
N ARG A 25 -1.03 -17.35 -19.70
CA ARG A 25 -2.01 -17.17 -18.63
C ARG A 25 -1.23 -16.95 -17.34
N ALA A 26 -1.63 -15.94 -16.54
CA ALA A 26 -1.09 -15.76 -15.21
C ALA A 26 -1.28 -17.05 -14.42
N GLU A 27 -0.27 -17.47 -13.68
CA GLU A 27 -0.46 -18.53 -12.68
C GLU A 27 -1.01 -17.92 -11.40
N GLU A 28 -1.95 -18.62 -10.78
CA GLU A 28 -2.71 -18.14 -9.65
C GLU A 28 -2.66 -19.16 -8.51
N TRP A 29 -2.56 -18.65 -7.29
CA TRP A 29 -2.76 -19.42 -6.06
C TRP A 29 -3.84 -18.71 -5.24
N ARG A 30 -4.82 -19.46 -4.74
CA ARG A 30 -5.90 -18.91 -3.93
C ARG A 30 -6.19 -19.80 -2.74
N LYS A 31 -6.43 -19.18 -1.59
CA LYS A 31 -6.84 -19.90 -0.37
C LYS A 31 -7.72 -19.03 0.50
N GLN A 32 -8.72 -19.67 1.09
CA GLN A 32 -9.64 -19.07 2.05
C GLN A 32 -9.35 -19.61 3.45
N TYR A 33 -9.43 -18.74 4.43
CA TYR A 33 -9.18 -19.01 5.84
C TYR A 33 -10.40 -18.59 6.64
N ALA A 34 -11.10 -19.55 7.25
CA ALA A 34 -12.18 -19.24 8.18
C ALA A 34 -11.61 -18.60 9.45
N VAL A 35 -12.26 -17.54 9.93
CA VAL A 35 -11.88 -16.84 11.17
C VAL A 35 -13.09 -16.69 12.08
N SER A 36 -12.85 -16.69 13.38
CA SER A 36 -13.91 -16.65 14.39
C SER A 36 -14.04 -15.28 15.07
N GLY A 37 -12.97 -14.48 15.03
CA GLY A 37 -12.87 -13.17 15.66
C GLY A 37 -12.21 -12.14 14.76
N LYS A 38 -11.44 -11.23 15.35
CA LYS A 38 -10.63 -10.25 14.67
C LYS A 38 -9.32 -10.88 14.19
N PRO A 39 -9.15 -11.14 12.89
CA PRO A 39 -7.94 -11.79 12.41
C PRO A 39 -6.74 -10.86 12.45
N THR A 40 -5.56 -11.49 12.56
CA THR A 40 -4.27 -10.85 12.32
C THR A 40 -3.65 -11.47 11.06
N LEU A 41 -3.51 -10.66 10.02
CA LEU A 41 -2.92 -11.07 8.75
C LEU A 41 -1.48 -10.56 8.64
N HIS A 42 -0.55 -11.48 8.43
CA HIS A 42 0.84 -11.18 8.07
C HIS A 42 1.06 -11.51 6.60
N VAL A 43 1.51 -10.53 5.82
CA VAL A 43 1.95 -10.74 4.43
C VAL A 43 3.40 -10.29 4.31
N GLU A 44 4.24 -11.17 3.79
CA GLU A 44 5.65 -10.88 3.54
C GLU A 44 6.02 -11.27 2.11
N GLY A 45 6.75 -10.40 1.44
CA GLY A 45 7.27 -10.66 0.10
C GLY A 45 8.32 -9.64 -0.29
N ASN A 46 9.17 -9.93 -1.28
CA ASN A 46 10.20 -8.97 -1.69
C ASN A 46 9.62 -7.98 -2.72
N ASP A 47 9.44 -8.38 -3.95
CA ASP A 47 8.99 -7.50 -5.06
C ASP A 47 7.50 -7.75 -5.37
N ILE A 48 6.63 -7.65 -4.38
CA ILE A 48 5.21 -8.00 -4.51
C ILE A 48 4.32 -6.80 -4.19
N ASN A 49 3.42 -6.47 -5.11
CA ASN A 49 2.37 -5.52 -4.80
C ASN A 49 1.31 -6.17 -3.90
N VAL A 50 0.97 -5.51 -2.81
CA VAL A 50 -0.01 -5.99 -1.82
C VAL A 50 -1.25 -5.12 -1.88
N THR A 51 -2.41 -5.74 -2.09
CA THR A 51 -3.71 -5.07 -2.03
C THR A 51 -4.59 -5.75 -1.00
N ILE A 52 -5.03 -5.01 0.00
CA ILE A 52 -5.96 -5.48 1.02
C ILE A 52 -7.26 -4.70 0.88
N THR A 53 -8.38 -5.41 0.83
CA THR A 53 -9.71 -4.81 0.81
C THR A 53 -10.57 -5.44 1.90
N SER A 54 -11.28 -4.62 2.65
CA SER A 54 -12.21 -5.14 3.65
C SER A 54 -13.52 -5.61 3.03
N TRP A 55 -14.14 -6.61 3.66
CA TRP A 55 -15.47 -7.12 3.32
C TRP A 55 -16.26 -7.51 4.57
N ASP A 56 -17.51 -7.97 4.38
CA ASP A 56 -18.39 -8.30 5.50
C ASP A 56 -18.39 -9.81 5.85
N GLU A 57 -17.55 -10.63 5.17
CA GLU A 57 -17.46 -12.05 5.40
C GLU A 57 -16.54 -12.38 6.58
N LYS A 58 -16.83 -13.48 7.33
CA LYS A 58 -15.99 -13.98 8.43
C LYS A 58 -14.92 -14.94 7.93
N GLN A 59 -14.16 -14.51 6.95
CA GLN A 59 -13.05 -15.27 6.39
C GLN A 59 -12.03 -14.31 5.78
N VAL A 60 -10.81 -14.78 5.59
CA VAL A 60 -9.76 -14.11 4.80
C VAL A 60 -9.62 -14.87 3.50
N ASP A 61 -9.69 -14.18 2.36
CA ASP A 61 -9.52 -14.77 1.03
C ASP A 61 -8.26 -14.18 0.39
N ALA A 62 -7.25 -15.00 0.21
CA ALA A 62 -5.96 -14.60 -0.34
C ALA A 62 -5.76 -15.14 -1.75
N HIS A 63 -5.35 -14.27 -2.66
CA HIS A 63 -5.13 -14.56 -4.07
C HIS A 63 -3.78 -14.01 -4.53
N VAL A 64 -2.83 -14.91 -4.84
CA VAL A 64 -1.54 -14.56 -5.44
C VAL A 64 -1.62 -14.74 -6.93
N ILE A 65 -1.24 -13.72 -7.68
CA ILE A 65 -1.29 -13.68 -9.15
C ILE A 65 0.13 -13.42 -9.67
N ALA A 66 0.62 -14.35 -10.48
CA ALA A 66 1.99 -14.36 -10.97
C ALA A 66 2.02 -14.29 -12.51
N ASP A 67 2.03 -13.06 -13.05
CA ASP A 67 2.10 -12.82 -14.48
C ASP A 67 3.53 -13.03 -15.01
N GLY A 68 3.72 -13.95 -15.95
CA GLY A 68 5.02 -14.27 -16.52
C GLY A 68 5.96 -15.03 -15.60
N TYR A 69 5.45 -15.52 -14.47
CA TYR A 69 6.12 -16.46 -13.57
C TYR A 69 5.31 -17.75 -13.44
N LYS A 70 5.96 -18.78 -12.91
CA LYS A 70 5.28 -20.00 -12.46
C LYS A 70 5.22 -20.04 -10.93
N ILE A 71 4.19 -20.65 -10.38
CA ILE A 71 4.08 -20.93 -8.95
C ILE A 71 4.53 -22.38 -8.72
N GLY A 72 5.46 -22.61 -7.79
CA GLY A 72 5.96 -23.94 -7.46
C GLY A 72 7.33 -23.93 -6.79
N PRO A 73 7.87 -25.10 -6.41
CA PRO A 73 9.06 -25.21 -5.55
C PRO A 73 10.31 -24.50 -6.08
N ASN A 74 10.50 -24.48 -7.41
CA ASN A 74 11.65 -23.83 -8.06
C ASN A 74 11.33 -22.48 -8.69
N ASN A 75 10.15 -21.93 -8.38
CA ASN A 75 9.62 -20.68 -8.94
C ASN A 75 9.07 -19.81 -7.80
N ILE A 76 7.99 -19.05 -8.04
CA ILE A 76 7.31 -18.33 -6.96
C ILE A 76 6.80 -19.35 -5.93
N ARG A 77 7.24 -19.22 -4.70
CA ARG A 77 6.76 -20.05 -3.58
C ARG A 77 5.81 -19.24 -2.74
N VAL A 78 4.67 -19.83 -2.43
CA VAL A 78 3.70 -19.31 -1.46
C VAL A 78 3.75 -20.23 -0.25
N ASN A 79 4.31 -19.75 0.85
CA ASN A 79 4.29 -20.43 2.13
C ASN A 79 3.17 -19.81 2.97
N GLU A 80 2.32 -20.63 3.55
CA GLU A 80 1.21 -20.15 4.34
C GLU A 80 1.02 -20.99 5.60
N SER A 81 0.49 -20.35 6.62
CA SER A 81 0.08 -21.03 7.84
C SER A 81 -1.08 -20.29 8.50
N GLN A 82 -1.91 -21.03 9.20
CA GLN A 82 -2.97 -20.49 10.05
C GLN A 82 -2.91 -21.13 11.44
N SER A 83 -3.00 -20.28 12.47
CA SER A 83 -3.15 -20.72 13.86
C SER A 83 -4.26 -19.89 14.51
N GLY A 84 -5.44 -20.47 14.65
CA GLY A 84 -6.65 -19.73 15.05
C GLY A 84 -6.97 -18.61 14.03
N ASP A 85 -7.06 -17.37 14.51
CA ASP A 85 -7.32 -16.19 13.69
C ASP A 85 -6.01 -15.49 13.21
N GLU A 86 -4.84 -16.06 13.48
CA GLU A 86 -3.56 -15.58 12.96
C GLU A 86 -3.21 -16.30 11.66
N ILE A 87 -3.03 -15.52 10.58
CA ILE A 87 -2.75 -16.00 9.23
C ILE A 87 -1.43 -15.39 8.76
N ARG A 88 -0.53 -16.23 8.25
CA ARG A 88 0.76 -15.81 7.65
C ARG A 88 0.83 -16.27 6.22
N ILE A 89 1.18 -15.36 5.32
CA ILE A 89 1.39 -15.63 3.90
C ILE A 89 2.72 -15.01 3.50
N GLU A 90 3.64 -15.86 3.07
CA GLU A 90 4.93 -15.44 2.57
C GLU A 90 5.03 -15.79 1.09
N VAL A 91 5.32 -14.78 0.26
CA VAL A 91 5.50 -14.96 -1.19
C VAL A 91 6.95 -14.70 -1.54
N ARG A 92 7.68 -15.75 -1.91
CA ARG A 92 9.11 -15.70 -2.24
C ARG A 92 9.37 -15.92 -3.71
N LYS A 93 10.11 -15.00 -4.29
CA LYS A 93 10.68 -15.13 -5.62
C LYS A 93 12.03 -15.85 -5.50
N PRO A 94 12.31 -16.88 -6.32
CA PRO A 94 13.62 -17.52 -6.28
C PRO A 94 14.70 -16.52 -6.70
N GLY A 95 15.83 -16.56 -6.01
CA GLY A 95 17.02 -15.77 -6.37
C GLY A 95 17.56 -16.19 -7.73
N GLY A 96 18.02 -15.23 -8.53
CA GLY A 96 18.64 -15.46 -9.82
C GLY A 96 18.49 -14.26 -10.77
N THR A 97 19.44 -14.10 -11.69
CA THR A 97 19.34 -13.10 -12.75
C THR A 97 18.40 -13.63 -13.83
N TYR A 98 17.20 -13.09 -13.91
CA TYR A 98 16.29 -13.39 -15.00
C TYR A 98 16.57 -12.47 -16.18
N PHE A 99 17.11 -13.01 -17.26
CA PHE A 99 17.21 -12.26 -18.53
C PHE A 99 15.82 -11.99 -19.06
N ASN A 100 15.41 -10.74 -19.04
CA ASN A 100 14.07 -10.29 -19.45
C ASN A 100 14.11 -9.94 -20.95
N PHE A 101 13.77 -10.88 -21.81
CA PHE A 101 13.51 -10.60 -23.23
C PHE A 101 12.08 -10.11 -23.41
N GLY A 102 11.81 -8.81 -23.09
CA GLY A 102 10.60 -8.11 -23.54
C GLY A 102 9.27 -8.46 -22.88
N TYR A 103 9.20 -9.37 -21.93
CA TYR A 103 7.96 -9.71 -21.23
C TYR A 103 7.83 -8.92 -19.92
N LYS A 104 6.74 -8.17 -19.78
CA LYS A 104 6.38 -7.56 -18.47
C LYS A 104 6.00 -8.69 -17.52
N ARG A 105 6.69 -8.78 -16.41
CA ARG A 105 6.38 -9.71 -15.32
C ARG A 105 5.82 -8.92 -14.14
N SER A 106 4.79 -9.45 -13.50
CA SER A 106 4.24 -8.85 -12.28
C SER A 106 3.89 -9.93 -11.27
N LEU A 107 4.05 -9.59 -10.00
CA LEU A 107 3.68 -10.43 -8.88
C LEU A 107 2.87 -9.58 -7.91
N ARG A 108 1.65 -10.05 -7.59
CA ARG A 108 0.78 -9.34 -6.66
C ARG A 108 0.01 -10.31 -5.78
N ILE A 109 -0.32 -9.86 -4.60
CA ILE A 109 -1.27 -10.52 -3.71
C ILE A 109 -2.45 -9.61 -3.45
N GLU A 110 -3.65 -10.14 -3.62
CA GLU A 110 -4.92 -9.50 -3.32
C GLU A 110 -5.58 -10.27 -2.17
N VAL A 111 -5.89 -9.59 -1.08
CA VAL A 111 -6.50 -10.24 0.09
C VAL A 111 -7.74 -9.49 0.52
N SER A 112 -8.85 -10.21 0.62
CA SER A 112 -10.06 -9.71 1.26
C SER A 112 -10.07 -10.14 2.72
N VAL A 113 -10.30 -9.18 3.63
CA VAL A 113 -10.29 -9.40 5.08
C VAL A 113 -11.57 -8.87 5.73
N PRO A 114 -12.01 -9.40 6.87
CA PRO A 114 -13.06 -8.74 7.67
C PRO A 114 -12.69 -7.28 7.96
N ARG A 115 -13.69 -6.39 8.07
CA ARG A 115 -13.46 -4.96 8.38
C ARG A 115 -12.61 -4.77 9.62
N GLU A 116 -12.88 -5.53 10.67
CA GLU A 116 -12.06 -5.54 11.88
C GLU A 116 -10.93 -6.56 11.73
N SER A 117 -9.76 -6.09 11.33
CA SER A 117 -8.57 -6.91 11.13
C SER A 117 -7.32 -6.18 11.56
N ASN A 118 -6.33 -6.90 12.09
CA ASN A 118 -4.99 -6.38 12.26
C ASN A 118 -4.14 -6.79 11.06
N LEU A 119 -3.31 -5.87 10.57
CA LEU A 119 -2.44 -6.10 9.42
C LEU A 119 -0.97 -5.88 9.77
N ASN A 120 -0.12 -6.80 9.33
CA ASN A 120 1.32 -6.64 9.33
C ASN A 120 1.83 -6.99 7.92
N LEU A 121 2.01 -5.95 7.10
CA LEU A 121 2.37 -6.09 5.70
C LEU A 121 3.82 -5.62 5.50
N HIS A 122 4.62 -6.45 4.85
CA HIS A 122 6.01 -6.14 4.54
C HIS A 122 6.34 -6.55 3.10
N THR A 123 6.81 -5.59 2.32
CA THR A 123 7.38 -5.83 0.99
C THR A 123 8.63 -4.97 0.83
N ALA A 124 9.56 -5.34 -0.07
CA ALA A 124 10.69 -4.45 -0.38
C ALA A 124 10.27 -3.42 -1.43
N ASP A 125 10.18 -3.80 -2.71
CA ASP A 125 9.95 -2.86 -3.81
C ASP A 125 8.47 -2.76 -4.25
N GLY A 126 7.55 -3.41 -3.54
CA GLY A 126 6.14 -3.47 -3.89
C GLY A 126 5.30 -2.34 -3.29
N ASN A 127 4.30 -1.90 -4.02
CA ASN A 127 3.32 -0.97 -3.47
C ASN A 127 2.35 -1.67 -2.52
N ILE A 128 1.94 -0.95 -1.47
CA ILE A 128 0.92 -1.41 -0.52
C ILE A 128 -0.33 -0.56 -0.69
N ARG A 129 -1.46 -1.22 -0.95
CA ARG A 129 -2.78 -0.61 -0.94
C ARG A 129 -3.67 -1.26 0.11
N VAL A 130 -4.36 -0.45 0.92
CA VAL A 130 -5.29 -0.93 1.95
C VAL A 130 -6.57 -0.12 1.91
N ASP A 131 -7.72 -0.77 1.80
CA ASP A 131 -9.01 -0.11 1.73
C ASP A 131 -9.99 -0.63 2.80
N GLY A 132 -10.48 0.27 3.66
CA GLY A 132 -11.63 0.08 4.56
C GLY A 132 -11.38 -0.78 5.80
N VAL A 133 -10.16 -0.93 6.27
CA VAL A 133 -9.81 -1.80 7.40
C VAL A 133 -9.76 -1.03 8.73
N SER A 134 -10.29 -1.64 9.80
CA SER A 134 -10.26 -1.14 11.16
C SER A 134 -9.41 -2.02 12.06
N GLY A 135 -8.37 -1.44 12.71
CA GLY A 135 -7.50 -2.19 13.61
C GLY A 135 -6.15 -1.58 13.87
N GLU A 136 -5.19 -2.46 14.17
CA GLU A 136 -3.78 -2.10 14.26
C GLU A 136 -3.08 -2.48 12.96
N LEU A 137 -2.58 -1.50 12.22
CA LEU A 137 -1.99 -1.66 10.92
C LEU A 137 -0.51 -1.26 10.95
N ARG A 138 0.36 -2.23 10.63
CA ARG A 138 1.77 -2.01 10.38
C ARG A 138 2.08 -2.27 8.90
N LEU A 139 2.49 -1.22 8.19
CA LEU A 139 2.78 -1.27 6.75
C LEU A 139 4.23 -0.88 6.53
N VAL A 140 5.01 -1.78 5.94
CA VAL A 140 6.45 -1.56 5.70
C VAL A 140 6.76 -1.88 4.24
N THR A 141 7.41 -0.94 3.58
CA THR A 141 8.00 -1.15 2.25
C THR A 141 9.31 -0.38 2.17
N ASP A 142 10.24 -0.80 1.32
CA ASP A 142 11.48 -0.03 1.12
C ASP A 142 11.22 1.04 0.04
N ASP A 143 10.99 0.67 -1.22
CA ASP A 143 10.84 1.62 -2.34
C ASP A 143 9.39 1.77 -2.85
N GLY A 144 8.44 1.10 -2.22
CA GLY A 144 7.03 1.10 -2.65
C GLY A 144 6.21 2.27 -2.10
N ASN A 145 5.21 2.69 -2.86
CA ASN A 145 4.22 3.64 -2.35
C ASN A 145 3.20 2.95 -1.43
N VAL A 146 2.71 3.69 -0.44
CA VAL A 146 1.61 3.28 0.43
C VAL A 146 0.38 4.14 0.16
N ASP A 147 -0.71 3.52 -0.29
CA ASP A 147 -2.02 4.18 -0.52
C ASP A 147 -3.07 3.46 0.34
N ALA A 148 -3.52 4.11 1.41
CA ALA A 148 -4.41 3.47 2.36
C ALA A 148 -5.60 4.39 2.71
N ASN A 149 -6.81 3.90 2.45
CA ASN A 149 -8.02 4.71 2.49
C ASN A 149 -9.10 4.09 3.39
N GLY A 150 -9.90 4.96 4.00
CA GLY A 150 -11.03 4.52 4.83
C GLY A 150 -10.61 3.70 6.05
N LEU A 151 -9.40 3.97 6.57
CA LEU A 151 -8.85 3.26 7.72
C LEU A 151 -9.46 3.74 9.04
N ASP A 152 -9.39 2.88 10.04
CA ASP A 152 -9.83 3.21 11.39
C ASP A 152 -8.91 2.54 12.44
N GLY A 153 -8.27 3.32 13.32
CA GLY A 153 -7.48 2.79 14.42
C GLY A 153 -6.04 3.28 14.51
N LYS A 154 -5.10 2.35 14.75
CA LYS A 154 -3.69 2.65 14.98
C LYS A 154 -2.83 2.29 13.77
N LEU A 155 -1.99 3.23 13.34
CA LEU A 155 -1.15 3.07 12.16
C LEU A 155 0.33 3.26 12.49
N ASP A 156 1.14 2.31 12.02
CA ASP A 156 2.60 2.37 12.00
C ASP A 156 3.07 2.10 10.56
N ILE A 157 3.61 3.12 9.90
CA ILE A 157 3.97 3.07 8.48
C ILE A 157 5.42 3.47 8.31
N ASN A 158 6.17 2.65 7.58
CA ASN A 158 7.56 2.91 7.27
C ASN A 158 7.86 2.60 5.80
N THR A 159 8.42 3.57 5.10
CA THR A 159 8.97 3.37 3.75
C THR A 159 10.27 4.16 3.63
N SER A 160 11.19 3.73 2.75
CA SER A 160 12.42 4.49 2.49
C SER A 160 12.15 5.58 1.45
N ASP A 161 11.75 5.21 0.23
CA ASP A 161 11.64 6.17 -0.89
C ASP A 161 10.20 6.35 -1.42
N GLY A 162 9.23 5.69 -0.81
CA GLY A 162 7.84 5.69 -1.28
C GLY A 162 7.01 6.89 -0.81
N ASN A 163 6.11 7.35 -1.66
CA ASN A 163 5.09 8.29 -1.25
C ASN A 163 4.02 7.60 -0.39
N VAL A 164 3.52 8.31 0.62
CA VAL A 164 2.49 7.81 1.51
C VAL A 164 1.24 8.68 1.41
N LYS A 165 0.11 8.05 1.10
CA LYS A 165 -1.19 8.69 1.07
C LYS A 165 -2.17 7.94 1.95
N LEU A 166 -2.72 8.64 2.95
CA LEU A 166 -3.61 8.05 3.95
C LEU A 166 -4.90 8.85 4.08
N SER A 167 -6.00 8.14 4.30
CA SER A 167 -7.25 8.75 4.76
C SER A 167 -7.98 7.84 5.74
N GLY A 168 -8.55 8.42 6.81
CA GLY A 168 -9.27 7.63 7.81
C GLY A 168 -9.41 8.32 9.16
N ARG A 169 -9.95 7.58 10.13
CA ARG A 169 -9.99 7.96 11.54
C ARG A 169 -8.80 7.32 12.27
N PHE A 170 -7.98 8.10 12.92
CA PHE A 170 -6.78 7.62 13.56
C PHE A 170 -6.77 7.89 15.06
N ASP A 171 -6.42 6.87 15.85
CA ASP A 171 -6.16 6.99 17.29
C ASP A 171 -4.67 7.27 17.56
N THR A 172 -3.81 6.62 16.77
CA THR A 172 -2.35 6.79 16.80
C THR A 172 -1.82 6.74 15.39
N LEU A 173 -0.90 7.63 15.06
CA LEU A 173 -0.25 7.66 13.75
C LEU A 173 1.27 7.85 13.92
N ASN A 174 2.02 6.84 13.51
CA ASN A 174 3.47 6.91 13.35
C ASN A 174 3.81 6.64 11.90
N LEU A 175 4.38 7.62 11.22
CA LEU A 175 4.70 7.52 9.80
C LEU A 175 6.10 8.04 9.55
N ARG A 176 6.90 7.24 8.86
CA ARG A 176 8.25 7.62 8.39
C ARG A 176 8.43 7.27 6.94
N THR A 177 9.00 8.21 6.21
CA THR A 177 9.53 8.00 4.85
C THR A 177 10.88 8.72 4.73
N GLY A 178 11.76 8.24 3.86
CA GLY A 178 12.97 8.95 3.49
C GLY A 178 12.63 10.06 2.48
N ASP A 179 12.60 9.73 1.20
CA ASP A 179 12.49 10.72 0.12
C ASP A 179 11.04 10.97 -0.37
N GLY A 180 10.06 10.29 0.21
CA GLY A 180 8.67 10.34 -0.23
C GLY A 180 7.85 11.52 0.30
N ASN A 181 6.88 11.96 -0.49
CA ASN A 181 5.88 12.90 -0.01
C ASN A 181 4.83 12.19 0.86
N VAL A 182 4.38 12.87 1.89
CA VAL A 182 3.36 12.38 2.81
C VAL A 182 2.10 13.23 2.69
N GLU A 183 0.97 12.58 2.41
CA GLU A 183 -0.35 13.19 2.45
C GLU A 183 -1.27 12.40 3.39
N VAL A 184 -1.71 13.03 4.46
CA VAL A 184 -2.62 12.44 5.45
C VAL A 184 -3.89 13.28 5.56
N ALA A 185 -5.06 12.63 5.44
CA ALA A 185 -6.37 13.20 5.75
C ALA A 185 -6.98 12.45 6.94
N ALA A 186 -6.88 13.06 8.12
CA ALA A 186 -7.47 12.51 9.33
C ALA A 186 -8.93 12.93 9.45
N ASN A 187 -9.86 11.97 9.33
CA ASN A 187 -11.29 12.21 9.35
C ASN A 187 -11.79 12.63 10.74
N GLU A 188 -13.04 13.13 10.78
CA GLU A 188 -13.75 13.42 12.05
C GLU A 188 -13.71 12.21 12.98
N GLY A 189 -13.55 12.46 14.28
CA GLY A 189 -13.37 11.44 15.29
C GLY A 189 -11.94 10.94 15.46
N SER A 190 -10.99 11.42 14.65
CA SER A 190 -9.57 11.19 14.91
C SER A 190 -9.14 11.86 16.22
N THR A 191 -8.37 11.14 17.03
CA THR A 191 -7.92 11.60 18.33
C THR A 191 -6.41 11.44 18.45
N ASN A 192 -5.78 12.38 19.16
CA ASN A 192 -4.36 12.26 19.48
C ASN A 192 -4.20 11.97 20.97
N THR A 193 -4.31 10.70 21.35
CA THR A 193 -4.28 10.30 22.75
C THR A 193 -2.87 9.95 23.26
N SER A 194 -1.98 9.49 22.38
CA SER A 194 -0.64 9.00 22.73
C SER A 194 0.51 9.64 21.95
N GLY A 195 0.21 10.60 21.11
CA GLY A 195 1.17 11.27 20.22
C GLY A 195 1.09 10.77 18.78
N TRP A 196 1.18 11.72 17.84
CA TRP A 196 1.36 11.44 16.44
C TRP A 196 2.73 11.93 15.98
N ARG A 197 3.39 11.12 15.16
CA ARG A 197 4.66 11.46 14.53
C ARG A 197 4.60 11.21 13.03
N ILE A 198 4.90 12.25 12.26
CA ILE A 198 4.97 12.18 10.80
C ILE A 198 6.31 12.77 10.37
N GLU A 199 7.15 11.95 9.78
CA GLU A 199 8.52 12.30 9.40
C GLU A 199 8.78 11.94 7.93
N SER A 200 9.37 12.87 7.20
CA SER A 200 10.01 12.66 5.91
C SER A 200 11.43 13.24 5.97
N SER A 201 12.38 12.70 5.22
CA SER A 201 13.66 13.42 5.07
C SER A 201 13.53 14.51 4.01
N ASP A 202 13.29 14.14 2.75
CA ASP A 202 13.34 15.10 1.63
C ASP A 202 11.96 15.40 1.01
N GLY A 203 10.88 14.79 1.53
CA GLY A 203 9.55 14.98 1.00
C GLY A 203 8.72 16.07 1.71
N ASN A 204 7.68 16.52 1.03
CA ASN A 204 6.70 17.40 1.64
C ASN A 204 5.75 16.62 2.55
N VAL A 205 5.38 17.21 3.69
CA VAL A 205 4.41 16.68 4.63
C VAL A 205 3.14 17.52 4.60
N ARG A 206 2.04 16.93 4.19
CA ARG A 206 0.71 17.55 4.23
C ARG A 206 -0.19 16.75 5.18
N LEU A 207 -0.62 17.39 6.24
CA LEU A 207 -1.58 16.84 7.19
C LEU A 207 -2.85 17.69 7.19
N ARG A 208 -3.99 17.04 7.01
CA ARG A 208 -5.32 17.63 7.19
C ARG A 208 -5.97 17.00 8.41
N VAL A 209 -6.50 17.84 9.31
CA VAL A 209 -7.16 17.39 10.55
C VAL A 209 -8.51 18.09 10.73
N PRO A 210 -9.43 17.49 11.48
CA PRO A 210 -10.66 18.16 11.89
C PRO A 210 -10.39 19.48 12.62
N SER A 211 -11.28 20.44 12.50
CA SER A 211 -11.18 21.71 13.21
C SER A 211 -11.16 21.58 14.74
N THR A 212 -11.69 20.47 15.24
CA THR A 212 -11.75 20.11 16.68
C THR A 212 -10.52 19.37 17.20
N PHE A 213 -9.57 19.04 16.32
CA PHE A 213 -8.38 18.26 16.70
C PHE A 213 -7.50 18.99 17.70
N THR A 214 -7.18 18.32 18.82
CA THR A 214 -6.37 18.88 19.91
C THR A 214 -4.97 18.27 19.90
N ALA A 215 -3.93 19.09 20.02
CA ALA A 215 -2.54 18.63 20.09
C ALA A 215 -1.58 19.71 20.60
N ASP A 216 -0.45 19.29 21.13
CA ASP A 216 0.74 20.12 21.29
C ASP A 216 1.60 19.97 20.05
N LEU A 217 1.56 20.96 19.15
CA LEU A 217 2.26 20.97 17.87
C LEU A 217 3.75 21.25 18.05
N ASP A 218 4.60 20.42 17.41
CA ASP A 218 6.01 20.68 17.16
C ASP A 218 6.31 20.38 15.69
N ALA A 219 6.31 21.41 14.83
CA ALA A 219 6.56 21.30 13.39
C ALA A 219 7.93 21.90 13.05
N ARG A 220 8.76 21.14 12.32
CA ARG A 220 10.11 21.59 11.90
C ARG A 220 10.46 21.11 10.51
N THR A 221 11.07 22.01 9.76
CA THR A 221 11.75 21.72 8.48
C THR A 221 13.15 22.32 8.50
N GLY A 222 14.09 21.75 7.77
CA GLY A 222 15.42 22.34 7.58
C GLY A 222 15.37 23.46 6.55
N ASP A 223 15.11 23.13 5.30
CA ASP A 223 15.16 24.08 4.17
C ASP A 223 13.79 24.42 3.55
N GLY A 224 12.69 23.98 4.17
CA GLY A 224 11.35 24.23 3.67
C GLY A 224 10.63 25.37 4.37
N LYS A 225 9.31 25.39 4.17
CA LYS A 225 8.39 26.33 4.82
C LYS A 225 7.25 25.60 5.50
N ILE A 226 6.89 26.06 6.70
CA ILE A 226 5.71 25.58 7.43
C ILE A 226 4.55 26.53 7.17
N THR A 227 3.42 25.95 6.75
CA THR A 227 2.15 26.65 6.53
C THR A 227 1.07 26.07 7.42
N LEU A 228 0.35 26.89 8.14
CA LEU A 228 -0.75 26.49 9.01
C LEU A 228 -2.05 27.16 8.53
N ASP A 229 -3.09 26.40 8.30
CA ASP A 229 -4.46 26.86 8.03
C ASP A 229 -5.41 26.45 9.19
N LEU A 230 -4.89 26.61 10.40
CA LEU A 230 -5.58 26.29 11.67
C LEU A 230 -5.12 27.27 12.73
N PRO A 231 -6.00 27.67 13.68
CA PRO A 231 -5.58 28.47 14.81
C PRO A 231 -4.66 27.66 15.73
N VAL A 232 -3.44 28.15 15.88
CA VAL A 232 -2.45 27.59 16.83
C VAL A 232 -2.03 28.69 17.78
N LEU A 233 -2.21 28.46 19.06
CA LEU A 233 -1.66 29.34 20.09
C LEU A 233 -0.16 29.04 20.21
N THR A 234 0.62 29.84 19.52
CA THR A 234 2.07 29.65 19.41
C THR A 234 2.81 29.98 20.69
N SER A 235 3.92 29.30 20.95
CA SER A 235 4.77 29.49 22.11
C SER A 235 6.24 29.49 21.73
N GLY A 236 7.02 30.46 22.27
CA GLY A 236 8.44 30.62 21.98
C GLY A 236 8.74 31.34 20.66
N ASP A 237 9.96 31.18 20.18
CA ASP A 237 10.41 31.77 18.90
C ASP A 237 9.78 31.04 17.71
N ILE A 238 9.10 31.80 16.89
CA ILE A 238 8.44 31.30 15.68
C ILE A 238 9.28 31.71 14.48
N SER A 239 9.57 30.74 13.60
CA SER A 239 10.17 30.98 12.30
C SER A 239 9.39 30.26 11.21
N GLN A 240 9.73 30.52 9.95
CA GLN A 240 9.12 29.79 8.84
C GLN A 240 9.48 28.29 8.83
N THR A 241 10.51 27.91 9.57
CA THR A 241 11.05 26.53 9.63
C THR A 241 10.83 25.83 11.00
N ASN A 242 10.33 26.55 12.00
CA ASN A 242 10.09 25.99 13.33
C ASN A 242 8.87 26.65 13.97
N ILE A 243 7.82 25.87 14.18
CA ILE A 243 6.59 26.33 14.85
C ILE A 243 6.23 25.38 15.96
N ARG A 244 6.04 25.93 17.17
CA ARG A 244 5.51 25.22 18.32
C ARG A 244 4.29 25.93 18.85
N GLY A 245 3.32 25.18 19.33
CA GLY A 245 2.12 25.77 19.91
C GLY A 245 1.05 24.76 20.25
N LYS A 246 -0.06 25.27 20.75
CA LYS A 246 -1.21 24.47 21.15
C LYS A 246 -2.37 24.61 20.16
N MET A 247 -2.90 23.49 19.73
CA MET A 247 -4.11 23.42 18.90
C MET A 247 -5.30 23.11 19.82
N ASN A 248 -6.32 23.96 19.80
CA ASN A 248 -7.56 23.79 20.58
C ASN A 248 -7.33 23.46 22.08
N GLY A 249 -6.42 24.19 22.72
CA GLY A 249 -6.09 24.00 24.14
C GLY A 249 -4.92 23.04 24.42
N GLY A 250 -4.40 22.39 23.38
CA GLY A 250 -3.29 21.44 23.50
C GLY A 250 -3.73 20.01 23.77
N GLY A 251 -2.76 19.11 23.94
CA GLY A 251 -2.99 17.69 24.14
C GLY A 251 -1.71 16.87 24.03
N ALA A 252 -1.82 15.64 23.55
CA ALA A 252 -0.65 14.83 23.26
C ALA A 252 0.18 15.43 22.09
N PRO A 253 1.48 15.10 21.99
CA PRO A 253 2.35 15.71 20.98
C PRO A 253 1.92 15.37 19.55
N LEU A 254 2.00 16.36 18.66
CA LEU A 254 1.94 16.22 17.21
C LEU A 254 3.28 16.67 16.65
N GLU A 255 4.11 15.72 16.27
CA GLU A 255 5.42 15.98 15.68
C GLU A 255 5.37 15.86 14.16
N LEU A 256 5.70 16.97 13.47
CA LEU A 256 5.83 17.01 12.01
C LEU A 256 7.28 17.39 11.68
N ARG A 257 7.97 16.55 10.91
CA ARG A 257 9.39 16.73 10.58
C ARG A 257 9.61 16.51 9.07
N THR A 258 10.46 17.37 8.50
CA THR A 258 11.12 17.11 7.23
C THR A 258 12.47 17.83 7.21
N SER A 259 13.45 17.38 6.42
CA SER A 259 14.70 18.13 6.24
C SER A 259 14.53 19.17 5.14
N ASP A 260 14.20 18.74 3.91
CA ASP A 260 14.21 19.62 2.73
C ASP A 260 12.82 19.92 2.14
N GLY A 261 11.76 19.42 2.78
CA GLY A 261 10.40 19.60 2.29
C GLY A 261 9.60 20.69 3.02
N ASN A 262 8.44 21.00 2.47
CA ASN A 262 7.48 21.89 3.12
C ASN A 262 6.54 21.10 4.02
N ILE A 263 6.09 21.73 5.10
CA ILE A 263 5.06 21.21 5.99
C ILE A 263 3.79 22.06 5.82
N ALA A 264 2.68 21.41 5.51
CA ALA A 264 1.37 22.04 5.46
C ALA A 264 0.40 21.36 6.43
N LEU A 265 -0.06 22.08 7.44
CA LEU A 265 -1.08 21.62 8.37
C LEU A 265 -2.36 22.40 8.10
N ASN A 266 -3.37 21.70 7.59
CA ASN A 266 -4.59 22.31 7.09
C ASN A 266 -5.82 21.77 7.81
N ARG A 267 -6.91 22.50 7.71
CA ARG A 267 -8.23 21.97 8.07
C ARG A 267 -8.68 20.95 7.03
N LEU A 268 -9.44 19.95 7.50
CA LEU A 268 -10.06 18.93 6.66
C LEU A 268 -11.11 19.56 5.73
#